data_f3cf5f09e4be47a137c2ff621560da10
#
_entry.id   f3cf5f09e4be47a137c2ff621560da10
#
_cell.length_a   1.000
_cell.length_b   1.000
_cell.length_c   1.000
_cell.angle_alpha   90.00
_cell.angle_beta   90.00
_cell.angle_gamma   90.00
#
_symmetry.space_group_name_H-M   'P 1'
#
loop_
_entity.id
_entity.type
_entity.pdbx_description
1 polymer ?
#
loop_
_entity_poly.entity_id
_entity_poly.type
_entity_poly.pdbx_seq_one_letter_code
_entity_poly.pdbx_strand_id
1 'polypeptide(L)'
;MKIDTMAAAFYSCGVALSEDFVRTLGMSGLVVVLSVSLIGIPAMATPANPASAPLGWILQAERAHVGADITSGGATIYDGDRLETQEDGTLRARLGNSQMYLRPGTLAEVHGLPNGYSASLLRGTVVASAPEGQTFQVLANGATIRPVGTKASVAQVTWVNAKELLLTSNVGAIQVSLDGGDVKTIEAGNSFRMEIQPEAASPGQNGSGGTPAGGRNHAIYFWIAAASVAAGVGIWRAMISNE
;
A
#
# COMPACT_ATOMS: atom_id res chain seq x y z
N MET A 1 -11.29 25.74 37.54
CA MET A 1 -10.70 24.52 38.11
C MET A 1 -9.31 24.35 37.55
N LYS A 2 -8.31 24.26 38.37
CA LYS A 2 -6.88 24.52 38.27
C LYS A 2 -6.19 23.95 37.05
N ILE A 3 -5.41 24.81 36.37
CA ILE A 3 -4.39 24.50 35.38
C ILE A 3 -3.09 24.42 36.15
N ASP A 4 -2.50 23.23 36.26
CA ASP A 4 -1.17 23.06 36.83
C ASP A 4 -0.11 23.18 35.72
N THR A 5 0.67 24.23 35.90
CA THR A 5 1.87 24.60 35.13
C THR A 5 3.01 23.65 35.48
N MET A 6 3.49 22.84 34.51
CA MET A 6 4.76 22.15 34.66
C MET A 6 5.88 23.05 34.14
N ALA A 7 6.66 23.57 35.06
CA ALA A 7 7.87 24.34 34.83
C ALA A 7 9.03 23.43 34.40
N ALA A 8 9.62 23.74 33.25
CA ALA A 8 10.85 23.10 32.79
C ALA A 8 12.06 23.62 33.60
N ALA A 9 12.75 22.70 34.24
CA ALA A 9 14.00 22.96 34.92
C ALA A 9 15.15 23.06 33.91
N PHE A 10 15.61 24.29 33.63
CA PHE A 10 16.87 24.52 32.96
C PHE A 10 18.01 24.37 33.98
N TYR A 11 18.84 23.37 33.81
CA TYR A 11 20.11 23.26 34.52
C TYR A 11 21.09 24.29 33.93
N SER A 12 21.28 25.36 34.68
CA SER A 12 22.35 26.35 34.46
C SER A 12 23.68 25.76 34.95
N CYS A 13 24.55 25.35 34.05
CA CYS A 13 25.95 25.07 34.35
C CYS A 13 26.68 26.39 34.45
N GLY A 14 26.67 26.97 35.62
CA GLY A 14 27.43 28.19 35.96
C GLY A 14 28.91 27.87 36.08
N VAL A 15 29.68 28.17 35.04
CA VAL A 15 31.13 28.28 35.14
C VAL A 15 31.43 29.66 35.72
N ALA A 16 31.75 29.72 37.00
CA ALA A 16 32.24 30.92 37.66
C ALA A 16 33.65 31.24 37.12
N LEU A 17 33.71 32.13 36.15
CA LEU A 17 34.97 32.74 35.72
C LEU A 17 35.37 33.81 36.76
N SER A 18 36.48 33.59 37.46
CA SER A 18 37.02 34.56 38.39
C SER A 18 37.37 35.86 37.68
N GLU A 19 37.00 37.01 38.28
CA GLU A 19 37.18 38.34 37.70
C GLU A 19 38.66 38.69 37.39
N ASP A 20 39.58 37.96 37.97
CA ASP A 20 41.03 38.18 37.75
C ASP A 20 41.55 37.63 36.41
N PHE A 21 40.82 36.72 35.76
CA PHE A 21 41.23 36.15 34.46
C PHE A 21 40.90 37.06 33.28
N VAL A 22 39.96 37.97 33.43
CA VAL A 22 39.52 38.87 32.35
C VAL A 22 40.47 40.07 32.17
N ARG A 23 41.29 40.44 33.21
CA ARG A 23 42.18 41.58 33.16
C ARG A 23 43.54 41.33 32.50
N THR A 24 43.94 40.06 32.35
CA THR A 24 45.27 39.71 31.82
C THR A 24 45.29 39.26 30.38
N LEU A 25 44.15 38.95 29.82
CA LEU A 25 43.99 38.60 28.37
C LEU A 25 43.61 39.88 27.63
N GLY A 26 44.63 40.59 27.09
CA GLY A 26 44.44 41.79 26.26
C GLY A 26 43.45 41.45 25.12
N MET A 27 42.73 42.44 24.61
CA MET A 27 41.69 42.38 23.59
C MET A 27 42.02 41.50 22.36
N SER A 28 43.32 41.23 22.11
CA SER A 28 43.80 40.36 21.04
C SER A 28 43.49 38.85 21.29
N GLY A 29 43.43 38.40 22.54
CA GLY A 29 43.12 36.99 22.87
C GLY A 29 41.64 36.64 22.67
N LEU A 30 40.76 37.60 22.92
CA LEU A 30 39.30 37.39 22.76
C LEU A 30 38.88 37.17 21.31
N VAL A 31 39.55 37.86 20.37
CA VAL A 31 39.26 37.73 18.93
C VAL A 31 39.66 36.35 18.38
N VAL A 32 40.77 35.78 18.90
CA VAL A 32 41.26 34.47 18.46
C VAL A 32 40.33 33.33 18.94
N VAL A 33 39.81 33.44 20.16
CA VAL A 33 38.88 32.42 20.71
C VAL A 33 37.53 32.44 19.98
N LEU A 34 37.04 33.62 19.58
CA LEU A 34 35.80 33.73 18.80
C LEU A 34 35.96 33.22 17.36
N SER A 35 37.18 33.32 16.79
CA SER A 35 37.43 32.89 15.40
C SER A 35 37.52 31.38 15.25
N VAL A 36 37.94 30.66 16.29
CA VAL A 36 38.04 29.19 16.26
C VAL A 36 36.66 28.53 16.39
N SER A 37 35.67 29.20 16.98
CA SER A 37 34.30 28.67 17.13
C SER A 37 33.49 28.69 15.83
N LEU A 38 33.99 29.37 14.77
CA LEU A 38 33.32 29.41 13.44
C LEU A 38 33.91 28.42 12.43
N ILE A 39 34.90 27.60 12.82
CA ILE A 39 35.33 26.49 11.95
C ILE A 39 34.22 25.44 12.02
N GLY A 40 33.32 25.50 11.02
CA GLY A 40 32.10 24.76 10.90
C GLY A 40 32.31 23.28 11.14
N ILE A 41 31.51 22.73 12.05
CA ILE A 41 31.17 21.32 12.05
C ILE A 41 30.61 21.06 10.65
N PRO A 42 31.25 20.22 9.81
CA PRO A 42 30.61 19.83 8.56
C PRO A 42 29.25 19.19 8.96
N ALA A 43 28.16 19.90 8.68
CA ALA A 43 26.83 19.31 8.74
C ALA A 43 26.91 18.13 7.78
N MET A 44 27.05 16.94 8.31
CA MET A 44 26.80 15.71 7.55
C MET A 44 25.36 15.82 7.13
N ALA A 45 25.13 16.35 5.91
CA ALA A 45 23.87 16.29 5.26
C ALA A 45 23.57 14.80 5.17
N THR A 46 22.70 14.30 6.04
CA THR A 46 22.07 12.99 5.86
C THR A 46 21.53 13.01 4.44
N PRO A 47 21.90 12.03 3.58
CA PRO A 47 21.34 11.98 2.25
C PRO A 47 19.82 11.99 2.45
N ALA A 48 19.16 13.02 1.92
CA ALA A 48 17.71 13.07 1.87
C ALA A 48 17.31 11.79 1.11
N ASN A 49 16.60 10.90 1.79
CA ASN A 49 16.02 9.75 1.13
C ASN A 49 15.27 10.32 -0.09
N PRO A 50 15.52 9.84 -1.32
CA PRO A 50 14.82 10.36 -2.47
C PRO A 50 13.33 10.23 -2.17
N ALA A 51 12.64 11.37 -2.12
CA ALA A 51 11.19 11.36 -1.90
C ALA A 51 10.58 10.46 -2.95
N SER A 52 9.89 9.40 -2.53
CA SER A 52 9.21 8.48 -3.43
C SER A 52 8.29 9.29 -4.35
N ALA A 53 8.37 9.05 -5.65
CA ALA A 53 7.48 9.71 -6.59
C ALA A 53 6.03 9.35 -6.25
N PRO A 54 5.08 10.31 -6.29
CA PRO A 54 3.69 10.02 -6.01
C PRO A 54 3.12 9.08 -7.09
N LEU A 55 2.39 8.06 -6.65
CA LEU A 55 1.65 7.16 -7.54
C LEU A 55 0.34 7.78 -8.03
N GLY A 56 -0.27 8.63 -7.20
CA GLY A 56 -1.56 9.20 -7.46
C GLY A 56 -2.13 9.95 -6.27
N TRP A 57 -3.46 10.09 -6.25
CA TRP A 57 -4.16 10.80 -5.19
C TRP A 57 -5.53 10.18 -4.91
N ILE A 58 -6.04 10.46 -3.74
CA ILE A 58 -7.38 10.07 -3.30
C ILE A 58 -8.39 11.05 -3.89
N LEU A 59 -9.34 10.53 -4.66
CA LEU A 59 -10.46 11.32 -5.19
C LEU A 59 -11.52 11.55 -4.10
N GLN A 60 -11.82 10.50 -3.35
CA GLN A 60 -12.82 10.50 -2.29
C GLN A 60 -12.43 9.47 -1.24
N ALA A 61 -12.62 9.80 0.03
CA ALA A 61 -12.46 8.89 1.15
C ALA A 61 -13.49 9.20 2.23
N GLU A 62 -14.11 8.16 2.72
CA GLU A 62 -15.02 8.18 3.86
C GLU A 62 -14.55 7.11 4.83
N ARG A 63 -14.26 7.50 6.08
CA ARG A 63 -13.77 6.58 7.12
C ARG A 63 -12.67 5.64 6.61
N ALA A 64 -11.62 6.26 6.05
CA ALA A 64 -10.49 5.57 5.46
C ALA A 64 -9.17 6.12 5.99
N HIS A 65 -8.12 5.32 5.86
CA HIS A 65 -6.77 5.62 6.31
C HIS A 65 -5.76 5.37 5.19
N VAL A 66 -4.69 6.16 5.21
CA VAL A 66 -3.45 5.90 4.46
C VAL A 66 -2.34 5.72 5.50
N GLY A 67 -1.80 4.52 5.59
CA GLY A 67 -0.92 4.16 6.70
C GLY A 67 -1.65 4.26 8.05
N ALA A 68 -1.16 5.12 8.93
CA ALA A 68 -1.77 5.38 10.24
C ALA A 68 -2.73 6.59 10.26
N ASP A 69 -2.76 7.39 9.19
CA ASP A 69 -3.43 8.67 9.17
C ASP A 69 -4.85 8.56 8.57
N ILE A 70 -5.81 9.24 9.20
CA ILE A 70 -7.15 9.41 8.63
C ILE A 70 -7.01 10.25 7.37
N THR A 71 -7.62 9.78 6.28
CA THR A 71 -7.48 10.42 4.98
C THR A 71 -8.80 11.00 4.47
N SER A 72 -8.67 11.97 3.58
CA SER A 72 -9.76 12.61 2.87
C SER A 72 -9.41 12.76 1.39
N GLY A 73 -10.34 13.28 0.59
CA GLY A 73 -10.07 13.62 -0.80
C GLY A 73 -8.89 14.60 -0.95
N GLY A 74 -8.08 14.41 -1.97
CA GLY A 74 -6.88 15.20 -2.27
C GLY A 74 -5.57 14.68 -1.66
N ALA A 75 -5.60 13.72 -0.75
CA ALA A 75 -4.39 13.13 -0.19
C ALA A 75 -3.58 12.39 -1.26
N THR A 76 -2.27 12.51 -1.21
CA THR A 76 -1.33 11.86 -2.15
C THR A 76 -1.06 10.42 -1.71
N ILE A 77 -0.93 9.54 -2.67
CA ILE A 77 -0.57 8.12 -2.48
C ILE A 77 0.83 7.89 -3.01
N TYR A 78 1.66 7.22 -2.22
CA TYR A 78 3.02 6.84 -2.58
C TYR A 78 3.16 5.33 -2.75
N ASP A 79 4.30 4.92 -3.31
CA ASP A 79 4.64 3.51 -3.43
C ASP A 79 4.80 2.84 -2.07
N GLY A 80 4.13 1.70 -1.87
CA GLY A 80 4.09 0.97 -0.61
C GLY A 80 3.05 1.47 0.39
N ASP A 81 2.22 2.46 0.03
CA ASP A 81 1.18 2.94 0.93
C ASP A 81 0.12 1.87 1.19
N ARG A 82 -0.25 1.78 2.45
CA ARG A 82 -1.31 0.90 2.94
C ARG A 82 -2.61 1.67 3.06
N LEU A 83 -3.60 1.25 2.30
CA LEU A 83 -4.92 1.85 2.25
C LEU A 83 -5.91 0.98 3.01
N GLU A 84 -6.65 1.58 3.93
CA GLU A 84 -7.63 0.87 4.76
C GLU A 84 -8.95 1.62 4.80
N THR A 85 -10.07 0.89 4.67
CA THR A 85 -11.41 1.41 4.89
C THR A 85 -12.03 0.72 6.11
N GLN A 86 -12.75 1.48 6.93
CA GLN A 86 -13.53 0.92 8.03
C GLN A 86 -14.74 0.13 7.51
N GLU A 87 -15.48 -0.54 8.39
CA GLU A 87 -16.61 -1.41 8.02
C GLU A 87 -17.71 -0.73 7.21
N ASP A 88 -17.83 0.58 7.33
CA ASP A 88 -18.76 1.43 6.59
C ASP A 88 -18.06 2.51 5.78
N GLY A 89 -16.73 2.40 5.64
CA GLY A 89 -15.88 3.33 4.91
C GLY A 89 -15.73 2.97 3.44
N THR A 90 -15.33 3.95 2.63
CA THR A 90 -14.98 3.77 1.22
C THR A 90 -13.79 4.63 0.85
N LEU A 91 -13.02 4.21 -0.14
CA LEU A 91 -11.92 5.00 -0.67
C LEU A 91 -11.86 4.85 -2.18
N ARG A 92 -11.78 5.97 -2.88
CA ARG A 92 -11.59 6.06 -4.32
C ARG A 92 -10.29 6.77 -4.61
N ALA A 93 -9.40 6.10 -5.34
CA ALA A 93 -8.08 6.60 -5.69
C ALA A 93 -7.90 6.66 -7.21
N ARG A 94 -7.13 7.65 -7.67
CA ARG A 94 -6.59 7.74 -9.02
C ARG A 94 -5.09 7.45 -8.96
N LEU A 95 -4.66 6.44 -9.70
CA LEU A 95 -3.28 5.97 -9.77
C LEU A 95 -2.80 6.12 -11.22
N GLY A 96 -2.14 7.23 -11.51
CA GLY A 96 -1.90 7.64 -12.90
C GLY A 96 -3.20 7.86 -13.65
N ASN A 97 -3.41 7.13 -14.76
CA ASN A 97 -4.64 7.14 -15.54
C ASN A 97 -5.65 6.07 -15.10
N SER A 98 -5.24 5.18 -14.22
CA SER A 98 -6.06 4.08 -13.69
C SER A 98 -6.81 4.51 -12.41
N GLN A 99 -7.83 3.78 -12.04
CA GLN A 99 -8.58 4.03 -10.81
C GLN A 99 -8.69 2.76 -9.97
N MET A 100 -8.77 2.98 -8.67
CA MET A 100 -9.01 1.94 -7.69
C MET A 100 -10.09 2.38 -6.71
N TYR A 101 -10.98 1.46 -6.38
CA TYR A 101 -12.02 1.68 -5.39
C TYR A 101 -11.99 0.59 -4.34
N LEU A 102 -11.86 0.99 -3.08
CA LEU A 102 -11.92 0.10 -1.93
C LEU A 102 -13.32 0.19 -1.31
N ARG A 103 -13.95 -0.97 -1.13
CA ARG A 103 -15.24 -1.09 -0.47
C ARG A 103 -15.07 -1.16 1.06
N PRO A 104 -16.16 -1.12 1.82
CA PRO A 104 -16.11 -1.24 3.28
C PRO A 104 -15.29 -2.44 3.77
N GLY A 105 -14.54 -2.23 4.85
CA GLY A 105 -13.73 -3.27 5.49
C GLY A 105 -12.53 -3.76 4.69
N THR A 106 -12.03 -2.97 3.76
CA THR A 106 -10.94 -3.36 2.85
C THR A 106 -9.60 -2.87 3.37
N LEU A 107 -8.59 -3.72 3.17
CA LEU A 107 -7.19 -3.42 3.42
C LEU A 107 -6.37 -3.85 2.22
N ALA A 108 -5.66 -2.91 1.62
CA ALA A 108 -4.79 -3.13 0.47
C ALA A 108 -3.52 -2.30 0.57
N GLU A 109 -2.43 -2.80 0.00
CA GLU A 109 -1.16 -2.10 -0.18
C GLU A 109 -0.94 -1.85 -1.67
N VAL A 110 -0.47 -0.65 -2.04
CA VAL A 110 -0.36 -0.24 -3.45
C VAL A 110 1.09 -0.01 -3.85
N HIS A 111 1.43 -0.45 -5.07
CA HIS A 111 2.74 -0.26 -5.67
C HIS A 111 2.60 0.22 -7.11
N GLY A 112 3.59 0.99 -7.56
CA GLY A 112 3.68 1.44 -8.94
C GLY A 112 4.13 0.33 -9.89
N LEU A 113 3.55 0.32 -11.08
CA LEU A 113 4.03 -0.45 -12.22
C LEU A 113 4.38 0.51 -13.37
N PRO A 114 5.25 0.13 -14.33
CA PRO A 114 5.62 1.01 -15.44
C PRO A 114 4.42 1.57 -16.23
N ASN A 115 3.35 0.79 -16.38
CA ASN A 115 2.15 1.16 -17.12
C ASN A 115 0.87 0.99 -16.28
N GLY A 116 0.95 1.30 -14.98
CA GLY A 116 -0.22 1.13 -14.11
C GLY A 116 0.14 0.97 -12.64
N TYR A 117 -0.57 0.08 -11.95
CA TYR A 117 -0.35 -0.16 -10.54
C TYR A 117 -0.58 -1.62 -10.14
N SER A 118 -0.02 -1.99 -9.00
CA SER A 118 -0.27 -3.24 -8.30
C SER A 118 -0.96 -2.96 -6.97
N ALA A 119 -1.90 -3.80 -6.58
CA ALA A 119 -2.56 -3.74 -5.28
C ALA A 119 -2.53 -5.12 -4.62
N SER A 120 -1.89 -5.23 -3.46
CA SER A 120 -1.93 -6.43 -2.62
C SER A 120 -3.15 -6.39 -1.72
N LEU A 121 -4.17 -7.18 -2.02
CA LEU A 121 -5.41 -7.23 -1.26
C LEU A 121 -5.28 -8.19 -0.08
N LEU A 122 -5.23 -7.64 1.13
CA LEU A 122 -5.12 -8.43 2.36
C LEU A 122 -6.49 -8.87 2.89
N ARG A 123 -7.51 -8.02 2.75
CA ARG A 123 -8.91 -8.32 3.12
C ARG A 123 -9.89 -7.41 2.40
N GLY A 124 -11.16 -7.81 2.35
CA GLY A 124 -12.26 -7.00 1.82
C GLY A 124 -12.40 -7.07 0.31
N THR A 125 -12.70 -5.95 -0.34
CA THR A 125 -12.99 -5.88 -1.77
C THR A 125 -12.32 -4.69 -2.43
N VAL A 126 -11.57 -4.95 -3.49
CA VAL A 126 -11.02 -3.94 -4.39
C VAL A 126 -11.69 -4.02 -5.76
N VAL A 127 -12.01 -2.85 -6.32
CA VAL A 127 -12.37 -2.71 -7.73
C VAL A 127 -11.24 -1.99 -8.42
N ALA A 128 -10.58 -2.66 -9.35
CA ALA A 128 -9.46 -2.17 -10.13
C ALA A 128 -9.93 -1.82 -11.54
N SER A 129 -9.57 -0.64 -12.03
CA SER A 129 -9.90 -0.16 -13.37
C SER A 129 -8.66 0.36 -14.07
N ALA A 130 -8.45 -0.08 -15.31
CA ALA A 130 -7.41 0.44 -16.19
C ALA A 130 -8.03 0.83 -17.54
N PRO A 131 -7.78 2.04 -18.04
CA PRO A 131 -8.13 2.42 -19.40
C PRO A 131 -7.24 1.69 -20.42
N GLU A 132 -7.54 1.88 -21.70
CA GLU A 132 -6.74 1.29 -22.77
C GLU A 132 -5.25 1.69 -22.67
N GLY A 133 -4.34 0.73 -22.86
CA GLY A 133 -2.91 0.92 -22.77
C GLY A 133 -2.36 0.95 -21.32
N GLN A 134 -3.22 0.88 -20.32
CA GLN A 134 -2.84 0.78 -18.91
C GLN A 134 -3.12 -0.63 -18.37
N THR A 135 -2.47 -0.96 -17.26
CA THR A 135 -2.69 -2.24 -16.58
C THR A 135 -2.91 -2.06 -15.09
N PHE A 136 -3.51 -3.07 -14.48
CA PHE A 136 -3.46 -3.26 -13.04
C PHE A 136 -3.05 -4.69 -12.72
N GLN A 137 -2.57 -4.88 -11.51
CA GLN A 137 -2.31 -6.19 -10.96
C GLN A 137 -2.89 -6.24 -9.55
N VAL A 138 -3.77 -7.19 -9.27
CA VAL A 138 -4.25 -7.44 -7.91
C VAL A 138 -3.67 -8.74 -7.42
N LEU A 139 -2.97 -8.66 -6.30
CA LEU A 139 -2.35 -9.80 -5.62
C LEU A 139 -3.20 -10.18 -4.43
N ALA A 140 -3.51 -11.47 -4.28
CA ALA A 140 -4.28 -11.97 -3.14
C ALA A 140 -3.83 -13.40 -2.83
N ASN A 141 -3.01 -13.56 -1.79
CA ASN A 141 -2.53 -14.86 -1.27
C ASN A 141 -2.07 -15.84 -2.36
N GLY A 142 -1.05 -15.47 -3.14
CA GLY A 142 -0.50 -16.30 -4.21
C GLY A 142 -1.30 -16.29 -5.52
N ALA A 143 -2.45 -15.63 -5.55
CA ALA A 143 -3.19 -15.36 -6.78
C ALA A 143 -2.80 -13.99 -7.34
N THR A 144 -2.51 -13.94 -8.64
CA THR A 144 -2.25 -12.71 -9.38
C THR A 144 -3.35 -12.51 -10.42
N ILE A 145 -4.08 -11.40 -10.32
CA ILE A 145 -5.18 -11.04 -11.20
C ILE A 145 -4.76 -9.84 -12.06
N ARG A 146 -4.88 -9.93 -13.38
CA ARG A 146 -4.51 -8.89 -14.33
C ARG A 146 -5.43 -8.86 -15.54
N PRO A 147 -5.54 -7.73 -16.27
CA PRO A 147 -6.22 -7.68 -17.56
C PRO A 147 -5.59 -8.60 -18.59
N VAL A 148 -6.41 -9.08 -19.53
CA VAL A 148 -5.93 -9.76 -20.73
C VAL A 148 -5.77 -8.73 -21.85
N GLY A 149 -4.53 -8.54 -22.31
CA GLY A 149 -4.23 -7.57 -23.36
C GLY A 149 -4.22 -6.11 -22.87
N THR A 150 -4.47 -5.18 -23.80
CA THR A 150 -4.32 -3.72 -23.57
C THR A 150 -5.64 -2.96 -23.56
N LYS A 151 -6.78 -3.64 -23.75
CA LYS A 151 -8.10 -3.00 -23.74
C LYS A 151 -8.49 -2.54 -22.35
N ALA A 152 -9.36 -1.53 -22.30
CA ALA A 152 -9.92 -1.08 -21.03
C ALA A 152 -10.55 -2.24 -20.25
N SER A 153 -10.29 -2.29 -18.96
CA SER A 153 -10.73 -3.39 -18.11
C SER A 153 -11.12 -2.92 -16.72
N VAL A 154 -12.12 -3.58 -16.15
CA VAL A 154 -12.58 -3.36 -14.77
C VAL A 154 -12.80 -4.71 -14.12
N ALA A 155 -12.09 -4.95 -13.03
CA ALA A 155 -12.21 -6.17 -12.24
C ALA A 155 -12.56 -5.86 -10.79
N GLN A 156 -13.35 -6.72 -10.19
CA GLN A 156 -13.61 -6.74 -8.76
C GLN A 156 -13.01 -8.00 -8.16
N VAL A 157 -12.24 -7.84 -7.10
CA VAL A 157 -11.63 -8.92 -6.33
C VAL A 157 -12.13 -8.82 -4.90
N THR A 158 -12.75 -9.88 -4.40
CA THR A 158 -13.37 -9.91 -3.07
C THR A 158 -12.89 -11.11 -2.27
N TRP A 159 -12.38 -10.88 -1.07
CA TRP A 159 -12.26 -11.91 -0.05
C TRP A 159 -13.64 -12.23 0.51
N VAL A 160 -14.16 -13.42 0.23
CA VAL A 160 -15.42 -13.90 0.80
C VAL A 160 -15.17 -14.39 2.23
N ASN A 161 -14.05 -15.06 2.42
CA ASN A 161 -13.56 -15.52 3.71
C ASN A 161 -12.04 -15.76 3.61
N ALA A 162 -11.39 -16.22 4.69
CA ALA A 162 -9.94 -16.40 4.76
C ALA A 162 -9.34 -17.37 3.71
N LYS A 163 -10.17 -18.15 3.03
CA LYS A 163 -9.74 -19.17 2.05
C LYS A 163 -10.37 -18.99 0.67
N GLU A 164 -11.27 -18.03 0.50
CA GLU A 164 -12.10 -17.96 -0.68
C GLU A 164 -12.10 -16.57 -1.30
N LEU A 165 -11.72 -16.51 -2.58
CA LEU A 165 -11.76 -15.31 -3.40
C LEU A 165 -12.90 -15.42 -4.42
N LEU A 166 -13.63 -14.31 -4.58
CA LEU A 166 -14.56 -14.08 -5.68
C LEU A 166 -13.96 -13.03 -6.62
N LEU A 167 -13.77 -13.43 -7.87
CA LEU A 167 -13.25 -12.60 -8.94
C LEU A 167 -14.40 -12.31 -9.91
N THR A 168 -14.61 -11.05 -10.25
CA THR A 168 -15.63 -10.63 -11.22
C THR A 168 -14.99 -9.74 -12.26
N SER A 169 -15.12 -10.09 -13.53
CA SER A 169 -14.74 -9.23 -14.64
C SER A 169 -15.95 -8.42 -15.09
N ASN A 170 -15.95 -7.11 -14.82
CA ASN A 170 -17.06 -6.23 -15.21
C ASN A 170 -16.87 -5.73 -16.65
N VAL A 171 -15.65 -5.41 -17.05
CA VAL A 171 -15.30 -4.94 -18.39
C VAL A 171 -13.98 -5.57 -18.81
N GLY A 172 -13.89 -6.02 -20.06
CA GLY A 172 -12.71 -6.71 -20.59
C GLY A 172 -12.53 -8.09 -19.97
N ALA A 173 -11.67 -8.90 -20.52
CA ALA A 173 -11.29 -10.18 -19.93
C ALA A 173 -10.16 -9.98 -18.90
N ILE A 174 -10.20 -10.74 -17.81
CA ILE A 174 -9.14 -10.80 -16.82
C ILE A 174 -8.54 -12.19 -16.73
N GLN A 175 -7.30 -12.26 -16.36
CA GLN A 175 -6.57 -13.49 -16.16
C GLN A 175 -6.19 -13.62 -14.68
N VAL A 176 -6.43 -14.78 -14.11
CA VAL A 176 -5.91 -15.14 -12.80
C VAL A 176 -4.81 -16.20 -12.98
N SER A 177 -3.68 -15.97 -12.36
CA SER A 177 -2.58 -16.95 -12.26
C SER A 177 -2.29 -17.25 -10.79
N LEU A 178 -1.97 -18.49 -10.51
CA LEU A 178 -1.57 -18.96 -9.20
C LEU A 178 -0.08 -19.27 -9.20
N ASP A 179 0.55 -19.24 -8.03
CA ASP A 179 1.99 -19.53 -7.87
C ASP A 179 2.38 -20.93 -8.37
N GLY A 180 1.41 -21.84 -8.57
CA GLY A 180 1.60 -23.17 -9.17
C GLY A 180 1.63 -23.21 -10.70
N GLY A 181 1.47 -22.06 -11.38
CA GLY A 181 1.49 -21.96 -12.84
C GLY A 181 0.12 -22.14 -13.53
N ASP A 182 -0.94 -22.45 -12.80
CA ASP A 182 -2.29 -22.52 -13.35
C ASP A 182 -2.80 -21.14 -13.72
N VAL A 183 -3.32 -21.04 -14.95
CA VAL A 183 -3.83 -19.78 -15.50
C VAL A 183 -5.26 -19.96 -15.96
N LYS A 184 -6.16 -19.09 -15.48
CA LYS A 184 -7.57 -19.06 -15.87
C LYS A 184 -7.94 -17.69 -16.41
N THR A 185 -8.62 -17.66 -17.56
CA THR A 185 -9.23 -16.45 -18.11
C THR A 185 -10.69 -16.36 -17.70
N ILE A 186 -11.13 -15.18 -17.31
CA ILE A 186 -12.50 -14.84 -16.93
C ILE A 186 -12.95 -13.75 -17.90
N GLU A 187 -13.93 -14.09 -18.73
CA GLU A 187 -14.49 -13.15 -19.72
C GLU A 187 -15.33 -12.06 -19.04
N ALA A 188 -15.50 -10.94 -19.74
CA ALA A 188 -16.31 -9.82 -19.26
C ALA A 188 -17.74 -10.28 -18.90
N GLY A 189 -18.28 -9.77 -17.80
CA GLY A 189 -19.58 -10.10 -17.25
C GLY A 189 -19.63 -11.42 -16.44
N ASN A 190 -18.51 -12.15 -16.35
CA ASN A 190 -18.44 -13.40 -15.61
C ASN A 190 -17.79 -13.25 -14.26
N SER A 191 -18.19 -14.11 -13.34
CA SER A 191 -17.58 -14.25 -12.01
C SER A 191 -16.97 -15.63 -11.85
N PHE A 192 -15.88 -15.68 -11.10
CA PHE A 192 -15.17 -16.89 -10.79
C PHE A 192 -14.85 -16.94 -9.29
N ARG A 193 -15.24 -18.05 -8.65
CA ARG A 193 -14.97 -18.30 -7.25
C ARG A 193 -13.85 -19.32 -7.13
N MET A 194 -12.84 -19.01 -6.31
CA MET A 194 -11.71 -19.91 -6.09
C MET A 194 -11.45 -20.09 -4.60
N GLU A 195 -11.12 -21.31 -4.21
CA GLU A 195 -10.64 -21.61 -2.87
C GLU A 195 -9.11 -21.65 -2.89
N ILE A 196 -8.51 -20.88 -1.99
CA ILE A 196 -7.06 -20.83 -1.80
C ILE A 196 -6.76 -21.68 -0.56
N GLN A 197 -6.15 -22.82 -0.75
CA GLN A 197 -5.67 -23.63 0.35
C GLN A 197 -4.39 -23.00 0.89
N PRO A 198 -4.34 -22.59 2.18
CA PRO A 198 -3.08 -22.16 2.77
C PRO A 198 -2.10 -23.32 2.66
N GLU A 199 -0.87 -23.04 2.23
CA GLU A 199 0.21 -24.02 2.19
C GLU A 199 0.32 -24.65 3.59
N ALA A 200 -0.01 -25.95 3.69
CA ALA A 200 0.12 -26.69 4.93
C ALA A 200 1.59 -26.62 5.33
N ALA A 201 1.89 -26.03 6.49
CA ALA A 201 3.22 -26.05 7.06
C ALA A 201 3.72 -27.50 7.00
N SER A 202 4.80 -27.73 6.24
CA SER A 202 5.40 -29.06 6.12
C SER A 202 5.68 -29.57 7.54
N PRO A 203 5.09 -30.70 7.96
CA PRO A 203 5.45 -31.28 9.24
C PRO A 203 6.94 -31.56 9.20
N GLY A 204 7.68 -31.04 10.20
CA GLY A 204 9.12 -31.12 10.30
C GLY A 204 9.60 -32.55 10.00
N GLN A 205 10.44 -32.70 8.99
CA GLN A 205 11.11 -33.94 8.67
C GLN A 205 12.11 -34.28 9.78
N ASN A 206 11.66 -35.02 10.77
CA ASN A 206 12.51 -35.90 11.53
C ASN A 206 12.25 -37.34 11.02
N GLY A 207 13.11 -37.88 10.18
CA GLY A 207 12.99 -39.29 9.76
C GLY A 207 13.67 -39.57 8.42
N SER A 208 14.84 -40.11 8.52
CA SER A 208 15.64 -40.87 7.57
C SER A 208 14.89 -41.63 6.48
N GLY A 209 15.28 -41.38 5.19
CA GLY A 209 15.26 -42.36 4.12
C GLY A 209 13.96 -42.51 3.35
N GLY A 210 13.86 -41.88 2.16
CA GLY A 210 12.84 -42.17 1.17
C GLY A 210 12.95 -41.23 -0.02
N THR A 211 13.17 -41.78 -1.21
CA THR A 211 13.27 -41.15 -2.53
C THR A 211 12.19 -40.07 -2.74
N PRO A 212 12.52 -38.90 -3.27
CA PRO A 212 11.51 -37.92 -3.60
C PRO A 212 10.80 -38.32 -4.90
N ALA A 213 9.62 -38.84 -4.77
CA ALA A 213 8.68 -39.00 -5.87
C ALA A 213 7.79 -37.79 -5.93
N GLY A 214 7.92 -37.01 -6.98
CA GLY A 214 6.86 -36.39 -7.72
C GLY A 214 5.98 -35.32 -7.09
N GLY A 215 5.96 -34.18 -7.74
CA GLY A 215 4.78 -33.40 -8.04
C GLY A 215 3.89 -32.98 -6.85
N ARG A 216 4.09 -31.77 -6.36
CA ARG A 216 3.08 -31.08 -5.54
C ARG A 216 1.85 -30.79 -6.42
N ASN A 217 0.86 -31.67 -6.36
CA ASN A 217 -0.44 -31.42 -6.93
C ASN A 217 -1.20 -30.51 -5.95
N HIS A 218 -1.22 -29.22 -6.19
CA HIS A 218 -2.18 -28.33 -5.55
C HIS A 218 -3.54 -28.62 -6.17
N ALA A 219 -4.38 -29.40 -5.49
CA ALA A 219 -5.75 -29.63 -5.90
C ALA A 219 -6.55 -28.37 -5.66
N ILE A 220 -6.72 -27.55 -6.70
CA ILE A 220 -7.55 -26.35 -6.68
C ILE A 220 -8.94 -26.78 -7.17
N TYR A 221 -9.94 -26.74 -6.30
CA TYR A 221 -11.33 -27.01 -6.69
C TYR A 221 -11.98 -25.73 -7.20
N PHE A 222 -12.32 -25.72 -8.50
CA PHE A 222 -12.98 -24.60 -9.15
C PHE A 222 -14.49 -24.79 -9.20
N TRP A 223 -15.24 -23.84 -8.64
CA TRP A 223 -16.69 -23.78 -8.81
C TRP A 223 -17.04 -22.55 -9.67
N ILE A 224 -17.71 -22.78 -10.78
CA ILE A 224 -18.20 -21.69 -11.63
C ILE A 224 -19.61 -21.34 -11.14
N ALA A 225 -19.79 -20.18 -10.55
CA ALA A 225 -21.09 -19.60 -10.31
C ALA A 225 -21.32 -18.47 -11.30
N ALA A 226 -22.16 -18.67 -12.30
CA ALA A 226 -22.63 -17.59 -13.16
C ALA A 226 -23.67 -16.79 -12.37
N ALA A 227 -23.22 -15.69 -11.75
CA ALA A 227 -24.10 -14.69 -11.16
C ALA A 227 -24.14 -13.49 -12.09
N SER A 228 -25.31 -13.19 -12.64
CA SER A 228 -25.54 -11.94 -13.40
C SER A 228 -25.40 -10.76 -12.46
N VAL A 229 -24.27 -10.01 -12.57
CA VAL A 229 -23.92 -8.92 -11.67
C VAL A 229 -24.56 -7.63 -12.17
N ALA A 230 -25.80 -7.38 -11.81
CA ALA A 230 -26.43 -6.05 -11.99
C ALA A 230 -25.80 -4.95 -11.12
N ALA A 231 -25.04 -5.30 -10.06
CA ALA A 231 -24.46 -4.34 -9.12
C ALA A 231 -23.19 -3.64 -9.64
N GLY A 232 -22.46 -4.23 -10.59
CA GLY A 232 -21.20 -3.65 -11.12
C GLY A 232 -21.41 -2.45 -12.03
N VAL A 233 -22.54 -2.37 -12.73
CA VAL A 233 -22.82 -1.29 -13.69
C VAL A 233 -23.03 0.06 -13.01
N GLY A 234 -23.58 0.08 -11.80
CA GLY A 234 -23.77 1.29 -11.02
C GLY A 234 -22.45 1.95 -10.58
N ILE A 235 -21.50 1.15 -10.16
CA ILE A 235 -20.17 1.64 -9.72
C ILE A 235 -19.37 2.12 -10.93
N TRP A 236 -19.46 1.44 -12.05
CA TRP A 236 -18.78 1.84 -13.28
C TRP A 236 -19.30 3.18 -13.82
N ARG A 237 -20.62 3.39 -13.84
CA ARG A 237 -21.22 4.69 -14.21
C ARG A 237 -20.78 5.82 -13.29
N ALA A 238 -20.72 5.57 -11.97
CA ALA A 238 -20.24 6.56 -11.02
C ALA A 238 -18.72 6.85 -11.18
N MET A 239 -17.93 5.94 -11.72
CA MET A 239 -16.51 6.17 -12.01
C MET A 239 -16.28 7.03 -13.25
N ILE A 240 -17.15 6.95 -14.26
CA ILE A 240 -16.99 7.68 -15.55
C ILE A 240 -17.69 9.02 -15.56
N SER A 241 -18.77 9.21 -14.79
CA SER A 241 -19.61 10.42 -14.87
C SER A 241 -19.09 11.64 -14.12
N ASN A 242 -17.83 11.64 -13.67
CA ASN A 242 -17.23 12.75 -12.92
C ASN A 242 -15.96 13.30 -13.62
N GLU A 243 -15.96 13.36 -14.97
CA GLU A 243 -15.03 14.20 -15.74
C GLU A 243 -15.68 15.50 -16.17
#